data_f2bbf66e0ec9949db2e01a5072e130a6
#
_entry.id   f2bbf66e0ec9949db2e01a5072e130a6
#
_cell.length_a   1.000
_cell.length_b   1.000
_cell.length_c   1.000
_cell.angle_alpha   90.00
_cell.angle_beta   90.00
_cell.angle_gamma   90.00
#
_symmetry.space_group_name_H-M   'P 1'
#
loop_
_entity.id
_entity.type
_entity.pdbx_description
1 polymer ?
#
loop_
_entity_poly.entity_id
_entity_poly.type
_entity_poly.pdbx_seq_one_letter_code
_entity_poly.pdbx_strand_id
1 'polypeptide(L)'
;MDKYEFNLKVEQLNKLVKSGDYKAAMRITDTIDWSRVHNAGLLTTVSEVYEKNDEYKEAREVLLLAYDRAPVGKRALYRLTMLAIKEGDIAEAEAYYREYIEISPQDSRKYLMEYHIAVAKGEDIHKKIRILEKYSDIEKMDEQWKYELAQLYAQAGRIDDCIKTCDEIMLLFGVGEYVEKAAALKESTGCPLSSKQQEQVDNNFVHLVERVSLLTIINLG
;
A
#
# COMPACT_ATOMS: atom_id res chain seq x y z
N MET A 1 24.40 16.31 20.56
CA MET A 1 23.46 17.27 19.97
C MET A 1 22.67 17.91 21.11
N ASP A 2 22.62 19.23 21.17
CA ASP A 2 21.80 19.93 22.16
C ASP A 2 20.29 19.94 21.76
N LYS A 3 19.42 20.36 22.69
CA LYS A 3 17.97 20.38 22.49
C LYS A 3 17.53 21.37 21.39
N TYR A 4 18.23 22.49 21.25
CA TYR A 4 17.89 23.49 20.24
C TYR A 4 18.23 22.99 18.83
N GLU A 5 19.43 22.43 18.64
CA GLU A 5 19.86 21.82 17.38
C GLU A 5 18.94 20.67 16.97
N PHE A 6 18.55 19.81 17.93
CA PHE A 6 17.58 18.73 17.68
C PHE A 6 16.25 19.26 17.16
N ASN A 7 15.67 20.25 17.83
CA ASN A 7 14.37 20.80 17.42
C ASN A 7 14.43 21.44 16.03
N LEU A 8 15.53 22.14 15.71
CA LEU A 8 15.74 22.73 14.39
C LEU A 8 15.80 21.67 13.28
N LYS A 9 16.56 20.58 13.52
CA LYS A 9 16.64 19.45 12.58
C LYS A 9 15.28 18.76 12.39
N VAL A 10 14.52 18.55 13.46
CA VAL A 10 13.18 17.97 13.39
C VAL A 10 12.22 18.87 12.62
N GLU A 11 12.29 20.18 12.79
CA GLU A 11 11.46 21.11 12.01
C GLU A 11 11.81 21.07 10.52
N GLN A 12 13.09 21.05 10.17
CA GLN A 12 13.55 20.90 8.79
C GLN A 12 13.12 19.55 8.20
N LEU A 13 13.28 18.45 8.94
CA LEU A 13 12.82 17.12 8.55
C LEU A 13 11.33 17.13 8.20
N ASN A 14 10.50 17.68 9.09
CA ASN A 14 9.05 17.74 8.86
C ASN A 14 8.67 18.56 7.63
N LYS A 15 9.39 19.67 7.33
CA LYS A 15 9.19 20.45 6.11
C LYS A 15 9.51 19.64 4.85
N LEU A 16 10.63 18.92 4.86
CA LEU A 16 11.06 18.08 3.73
C LEU A 16 10.10 16.89 3.49
N VAL A 17 9.64 16.23 4.54
CA VAL A 17 8.63 15.16 4.44
C VAL A 17 7.32 15.70 3.85
N LYS A 18 6.87 16.89 4.28
CA LYS A 18 5.66 17.52 3.72
C LYS A 18 5.80 17.90 2.25
N SER A 19 7.00 18.27 1.81
CA SER A 19 7.30 18.57 0.40
C SER A 19 7.59 17.33 -0.45
N GLY A 20 7.67 16.13 0.16
CA GLY A 20 7.99 14.89 -0.54
C GLY A 20 9.48 14.70 -0.86
N ASP A 21 10.38 15.59 -0.36
CA ASP A 21 11.82 15.44 -0.55
C ASP A 21 12.43 14.48 0.47
N TYR A 22 12.12 13.20 0.30
CA TYR A 22 12.58 12.14 1.20
C TYR A 22 14.10 11.92 1.16
N LYS A 23 14.76 12.24 0.02
CA LYS A 23 16.23 12.15 -0.07
C LYS A 23 16.93 13.20 0.80
N ALA A 24 16.45 14.44 0.78
CA ALA A 24 16.97 15.49 1.66
C ALA A 24 16.62 15.20 3.13
N ALA A 25 15.41 14.69 3.39
CA ALA A 25 14.97 14.27 4.71
C ALA A 25 15.91 13.20 5.30
N MET A 26 16.29 12.17 4.54
CA MET A 26 17.20 11.11 4.98
C MET A 26 18.57 11.65 5.42
N ARG A 27 19.14 12.62 4.69
CA ARG A 27 20.41 13.25 5.11
C ARG A 27 20.33 13.90 6.49
N ILE A 28 19.16 14.39 6.90
CA ILE A 28 18.95 14.92 8.25
C ILE A 28 18.79 13.77 9.25
N THR A 29 18.01 12.73 8.92
CA THR A 29 17.80 11.59 9.81
C THR A 29 19.10 10.89 10.17
N ASP A 30 20.04 10.76 9.24
CA ASP A 30 21.35 10.13 9.47
C ASP A 30 22.25 10.89 10.44
N THR A 31 21.92 12.14 10.76
CA THR A 31 22.68 12.95 11.73
C THR A 31 22.16 12.86 13.16
N ILE A 32 21.12 12.08 13.42
CA ILE A 32 20.40 12.03 14.70
C ILE A 32 20.45 10.61 15.29
N ASP A 33 20.80 10.49 16.55
CA ASP A 33 20.68 9.23 17.31
C ASP A 33 19.24 9.02 17.79
N TRP A 34 18.47 8.26 17.00
CA TRP A 34 17.05 7.99 17.25
C TRP A 34 16.81 7.08 18.46
N SER A 35 17.82 6.33 18.93
CA SER A 35 17.69 5.45 20.09
C SER A 35 17.29 6.20 21.36
N ARG A 36 17.59 7.49 21.42
CA ARG A 36 17.30 8.38 22.58
C ARG A 36 15.97 9.14 22.44
N VAL A 37 15.30 9.01 21.30
CA VAL A 37 14.06 9.76 21.05
C VAL A 37 12.86 8.96 21.54
N HIS A 38 12.01 9.56 22.41
CA HIS A 38 10.85 8.92 23.00
C HIS A 38 9.53 9.20 22.26
N ASN A 39 9.52 10.14 21.33
CA ASN A 39 8.32 10.49 20.55
C ASN A 39 8.05 9.44 19.47
N ALA A 40 7.12 8.51 19.74
CA ALA A 40 6.75 7.43 18.82
C ALA A 40 6.22 7.96 17.46
N GLY A 41 5.50 9.08 17.45
CA GLY A 41 5.03 9.70 16.21
C GLY A 41 6.18 10.19 15.33
N LEU A 42 7.18 10.83 15.93
CA LEU A 42 8.39 11.27 15.21
C LEU A 42 9.18 10.07 14.69
N LEU A 43 9.38 9.03 15.50
CA LEU A 43 10.05 7.79 15.06
C LEU A 43 9.31 7.13 13.89
N THR A 44 7.96 7.13 13.90
CA THR A 44 7.16 6.63 12.78
C THR A 44 7.40 7.43 11.50
N THR A 45 7.53 8.77 11.58
CA THR A 45 7.87 9.63 10.43
C THR A 45 9.27 9.34 9.92
N VAL A 46 10.24 9.15 10.82
CA VAL A 46 11.63 8.81 10.44
C VAL A 46 11.70 7.44 9.76
N SER A 47 10.97 6.45 10.26
CA SER A 47 10.83 5.15 9.60
C SER A 47 10.26 5.28 8.18
N GLU A 48 9.29 6.18 7.96
CA GLU A 48 8.76 6.45 6.63
C GLU A 48 9.82 7.06 5.70
N VAL A 49 10.66 7.96 6.21
CA VAL A 49 11.75 8.54 5.42
C VAL A 49 12.72 7.47 4.94
N TYR A 50 13.13 6.55 5.78
CA TYR A 50 13.99 5.43 5.38
C TYR A 50 13.29 4.50 4.40
N GLU A 51 12.02 4.16 4.62
CA GLU A 51 11.23 3.31 3.72
C GLU A 51 11.11 3.91 2.31
N LYS A 52 10.92 5.23 2.20
CA LYS A 52 10.85 5.94 0.91
C LYS A 52 12.19 6.06 0.18
N ASN A 53 13.29 5.76 0.84
CA ASN A 53 14.62 5.68 0.26
C ASN A 53 15.11 4.23 0.10
N ASP A 54 14.21 3.24 0.25
CA ASP A 54 14.50 1.79 0.16
C ASP A 54 15.47 1.25 1.23
N GLU A 55 15.71 2.04 2.30
CA GLU A 55 16.52 1.63 3.47
C GLU A 55 15.61 0.88 4.46
N TYR A 56 15.19 -0.32 4.07
CA TYR A 56 14.14 -1.06 4.80
C TYR A 56 14.57 -1.53 6.18
N LYS A 57 15.86 -1.88 6.34
CA LYS A 57 16.41 -2.30 7.63
C LYS A 57 16.37 -1.16 8.65
N GLU A 58 16.87 0.02 8.27
CA GLU A 58 16.86 1.22 9.09
C GLU A 58 15.41 1.65 9.40
N ALA A 59 14.52 1.57 8.40
CA ALA A 59 13.11 1.84 8.57
C ALA A 59 12.48 0.93 9.64
N ARG A 60 12.80 -0.37 9.62
CA ARG A 60 12.31 -1.34 10.59
C ARG A 60 12.88 -1.10 11.98
N GLU A 61 14.19 -0.89 12.10
CA GLU A 61 14.85 -0.61 13.38
C GLU A 61 14.22 0.61 14.09
N VAL A 62 13.99 1.69 13.36
CA VAL A 62 13.37 2.90 13.93
C VAL A 62 11.89 2.67 14.24
N LEU A 63 11.17 1.90 13.43
CA LEU A 63 9.76 1.58 13.67
C LEU A 63 9.60 0.68 14.90
N LEU A 64 10.54 -0.23 15.16
CA LEU A 64 10.58 -1.02 16.40
C LEU A 64 10.75 -0.12 17.63
N LEU A 65 11.65 0.88 17.57
CA LEU A 65 11.77 1.86 18.65
C LEU A 65 10.45 2.62 18.88
N ALA A 66 9.71 2.95 17.82
CA ALA A 66 8.40 3.57 17.95
C ALA A 66 7.38 2.63 18.61
N TYR A 67 7.41 1.36 18.22
CA TYR A 67 6.53 0.33 18.76
C TYR A 67 6.79 0.05 20.25
N ASP A 68 8.05 -0.08 20.66
CA ASP A 68 8.45 -0.29 22.07
C ASP A 68 7.99 0.85 22.98
N ARG A 69 7.90 2.08 22.46
CA ARG A 69 7.51 3.26 23.21
C ARG A 69 6.02 3.56 23.23
N ALA A 70 5.29 3.00 22.27
CA ALA A 70 3.83 3.08 22.19
C ALA A 70 3.27 1.75 21.65
N PRO A 71 3.27 0.68 22.48
CA PRO A 71 3.03 -0.70 22.01
C PRO A 71 1.61 -1.02 21.55
N VAL A 72 0.76 -0.04 21.27
CA VAL A 72 -0.67 -0.27 20.98
C VAL A 72 -1.02 -0.09 19.51
N GLY A 73 -0.06 -0.22 18.63
CA GLY A 73 -0.30 0.15 17.23
C GLY A 73 -0.44 -1.02 16.26
N LYS A 74 -1.65 -1.58 16.07
CA LYS A 74 -1.91 -2.47 14.92
C LYS A 74 -1.36 -1.91 13.60
N ARG A 75 -1.30 -0.57 13.43
CA ARG A 75 -0.68 0.10 12.29
C ARG A 75 0.84 -0.11 12.23
N ALA A 76 1.51 -0.12 13.38
CA ALA A 76 2.95 -0.38 13.44
C ALA A 76 3.26 -1.84 13.08
N LEU A 77 2.51 -2.81 13.61
CA LEU A 77 2.66 -4.23 13.27
C LEU A 77 2.42 -4.50 11.78
N TYR A 78 1.40 -3.86 11.18
CA TYR A 78 1.19 -3.96 9.74
C TYR A 78 2.43 -3.49 8.96
N ARG A 79 2.98 -2.32 9.30
CA ARG A 79 4.17 -1.77 8.63
C ARG A 79 5.42 -2.62 8.89
N LEU A 80 5.63 -3.11 10.12
CA LEU A 80 6.73 -4.01 10.46
C LEU A 80 6.67 -5.31 9.64
N THR A 81 5.48 -5.88 9.45
CA THR A 81 5.28 -7.03 8.56
C THR A 81 5.69 -6.71 7.13
N MET A 82 5.26 -5.55 6.59
CA MET A 82 5.61 -5.17 5.22
C MET A 82 7.11 -4.93 5.05
N LEU A 83 7.76 -4.29 6.01
CA LEU A 83 9.21 -4.06 5.99
C LEU A 83 9.99 -5.39 6.08
N ALA A 84 9.61 -6.29 6.98
CA ALA A 84 10.23 -7.61 7.09
C ALA A 84 10.11 -8.42 5.78
N ILE A 85 8.97 -8.35 5.09
CA ILE A 85 8.79 -8.96 3.75
C ILE A 85 9.76 -8.35 2.74
N LYS A 86 9.90 -7.02 2.71
CA LYS A 86 10.83 -6.33 1.78
C LYS A 86 12.29 -6.68 2.03
N GLU A 87 12.66 -6.94 3.30
CA GLU A 87 13.99 -7.42 3.67
C GLU A 87 14.19 -8.93 3.38
N GLY A 88 13.13 -9.66 3.06
CA GLY A 88 13.15 -11.12 2.87
C GLY A 88 13.09 -11.91 4.18
N ASP A 89 12.86 -11.26 5.32
CA ASP A 89 12.72 -11.92 6.62
C ASP A 89 11.26 -12.36 6.86
N ILE A 90 10.92 -13.48 6.19
CA ILE A 90 9.55 -14.01 6.23
C ILE A 90 9.19 -14.56 7.62
N ALA A 91 10.17 -15.07 8.37
CA ALA A 91 9.92 -15.61 9.72
C ALA A 91 9.48 -14.49 10.67
N GLU A 92 10.12 -13.35 10.58
CA GLU A 92 9.76 -12.18 11.38
C GLU A 92 8.45 -11.55 10.92
N ALA A 93 8.19 -11.49 9.60
CA ALA A 93 6.91 -11.06 9.06
C ALA A 93 5.74 -11.91 9.60
N GLU A 94 5.91 -13.23 9.69
CA GLU A 94 4.93 -14.13 10.29
C GLU A 94 4.77 -13.91 11.81
N ALA A 95 5.83 -13.52 12.51
CA ALA A 95 5.75 -13.21 13.94
C ALA A 95 4.90 -11.96 14.19
N TYR A 96 5.15 -10.86 13.44
CA TYR A 96 4.33 -9.65 13.52
C TYR A 96 2.88 -9.88 13.08
N TYR A 97 2.66 -10.72 12.08
CA TYR A 97 1.32 -11.12 11.65
C TYR A 97 0.56 -11.85 12.77
N ARG A 98 1.19 -12.82 13.47
CA ARG A 98 0.57 -13.50 14.62
C ARG A 98 0.18 -12.53 15.71
N GLU A 99 1.07 -11.62 16.08
CA GLU A 99 0.78 -10.58 17.07
C GLU A 99 -0.37 -9.66 16.62
N TYR A 100 -0.39 -9.29 15.31
CA TYR A 100 -1.48 -8.48 14.75
C TYR A 100 -2.85 -9.13 14.89
N ILE A 101 -2.98 -10.42 14.59
CA ILE A 101 -4.26 -11.13 14.69
C ILE A 101 -4.70 -11.36 16.14
N GLU A 102 -3.77 -11.44 17.09
CA GLU A 102 -4.08 -11.50 18.53
C GLU A 102 -4.71 -10.19 19.04
N ILE A 103 -4.14 -9.04 18.65
CA ILE A 103 -4.65 -7.74 19.11
C ILE A 103 -5.83 -7.20 18.29
N SER A 104 -5.99 -7.66 17.05
CA SER A 104 -7.03 -7.17 16.13
C SER A 104 -7.62 -8.29 15.26
N PRO A 105 -8.27 -9.31 15.84
CA PRO A 105 -8.73 -10.50 15.11
C PRO A 105 -9.82 -10.20 14.08
N GLN A 106 -10.55 -9.09 14.21
CA GLN A 106 -11.64 -8.70 13.31
C GLN A 106 -11.20 -7.70 12.22
N ASP A 107 -9.95 -7.23 12.23
CA ASP A 107 -9.46 -6.29 11.22
C ASP A 107 -9.21 -7.02 9.90
N SER A 108 -9.86 -6.55 8.83
CA SER A 108 -9.77 -7.15 7.47
C SER A 108 -8.35 -7.12 6.91
N ARG A 109 -7.50 -6.16 7.31
CA ARG A 109 -6.11 -6.03 6.85
C ARG A 109 -5.24 -7.24 7.20
N LYS A 110 -5.66 -8.10 8.15
CA LYS A 110 -4.99 -9.38 8.40
C LYS A 110 -4.87 -10.24 7.13
N TYR A 111 -5.90 -10.20 6.26
CA TYR A 111 -5.87 -10.93 5.00
C TYR A 111 -4.88 -10.34 4.00
N LEU A 112 -4.69 -9.01 4.01
CA LEU A 112 -3.65 -8.38 3.19
C LEU A 112 -2.24 -8.77 3.65
N MET A 113 -2.01 -8.81 4.97
CA MET A 113 -0.75 -9.29 5.52
C MET A 113 -0.51 -10.76 5.16
N GLU A 114 -1.51 -11.63 5.33
CA GLU A 114 -1.46 -13.03 4.94
C GLU A 114 -1.18 -13.19 3.44
N TYR A 115 -1.82 -12.38 2.58
CA TYR A 115 -1.59 -12.38 1.15
C TYR A 115 -0.14 -12.00 0.80
N HIS A 116 0.39 -10.91 1.36
CA HIS A 116 1.77 -10.50 1.11
C HIS A 116 2.79 -11.54 1.57
N ILE A 117 2.57 -12.18 2.72
CA ILE A 117 3.39 -13.29 3.20
C ILE A 117 3.29 -14.48 2.23
N ALA A 118 2.09 -14.82 1.76
CA ALA A 118 1.89 -15.91 0.80
C ALA A 118 2.58 -15.63 -0.55
N VAL A 119 2.58 -14.37 -1.02
CA VAL A 119 3.32 -13.94 -2.21
C VAL A 119 4.82 -14.10 -1.99
N ALA A 120 5.36 -13.62 -0.88
CA ALA A 120 6.79 -13.67 -0.56
C ALA A 120 7.30 -15.13 -0.39
N LYS A 121 6.44 -16.02 0.10
CA LYS A 121 6.73 -17.48 0.20
C LYS A 121 6.61 -18.23 -1.12
N GLY A 122 6.14 -17.60 -2.19
CA GLY A 122 5.86 -18.28 -3.46
C GLY A 122 4.71 -19.30 -3.36
N GLU A 123 3.76 -19.09 -2.46
CA GLU A 123 2.63 -20.00 -2.25
C GLU A 123 1.78 -20.14 -3.53
N ASP A 124 1.04 -21.26 -3.59
CA ASP A 124 0.16 -21.58 -4.70
C ASP A 124 -0.88 -20.48 -4.99
N ILE A 125 -1.18 -20.28 -6.28
CA ILE A 125 -2.11 -19.22 -6.72
C ILE A 125 -3.51 -19.36 -6.12
N HIS A 126 -4.01 -20.60 -5.96
CA HIS A 126 -5.33 -20.83 -5.40
C HIS A 126 -5.41 -20.47 -3.90
N LYS A 127 -4.26 -20.58 -3.17
CA LYS A 127 -4.18 -20.09 -1.79
C LYS A 127 -4.28 -18.56 -1.75
N LYS A 128 -3.53 -17.86 -2.62
CA LYS A 128 -3.58 -16.39 -2.74
C LYS A 128 -5.00 -15.89 -3.07
N ILE A 129 -5.67 -16.56 -4.02
CA ILE A 129 -7.07 -16.27 -4.38
C ILE A 129 -7.97 -16.40 -3.15
N ARG A 130 -7.95 -17.53 -2.44
CA ARG A 130 -8.81 -17.74 -1.25
C ARG A 130 -8.60 -16.68 -0.16
N ILE A 131 -7.39 -16.17 -0.02
CA ILE A 131 -7.08 -15.11 0.96
C ILE A 131 -7.74 -13.79 0.52
N LEU A 132 -7.58 -13.39 -0.75
CA LEU A 132 -8.17 -12.15 -1.25
C LEU A 132 -9.69 -12.24 -1.43
N GLU A 133 -10.26 -13.42 -1.70
CA GLU A 133 -11.72 -13.62 -1.65
C GLU A 133 -12.27 -13.23 -0.27
N LYS A 134 -11.64 -13.71 0.83
CA LYS A 134 -12.06 -13.36 2.20
C LYS A 134 -11.94 -11.87 2.49
N TYR A 135 -10.90 -11.21 1.96
CA TYR A 135 -10.74 -9.76 2.09
C TYR A 135 -11.85 -9.03 1.34
N SER A 136 -12.08 -9.38 0.07
CA SER A 136 -13.07 -8.76 -0.80
C SER A 136 -14.51 -8.95 -0.33
N ASP A 137 -14.81 -10.03 0.38
CA ASP A 137 -16.12 -10.26 1.00
C ASP A 137 -16.45 -9.24 2.10
N ILE A 138 -15.41 -8.74 2.79
CA ILE A 138 -15.53 -7.74 3.85
C ILE A 138 -15.42 -6.32 3.28
N GLU A 139 -14.35 -6.07 2.51
CA GLU A 139 -14.00 -4.75 1.96
C GLU A 139 -14.44 -4.64 0.49
N LYS A 140 -15.76 -4.54 0.30
CA LYS A 140 -16.37 -4.55 -1.04
C LYS A 140 -16.03 -3.34 -1.92
N MET A 141 -15.61 -2.24 -1.30
CA MET A 141 -15.31 -0.97 -1.97
C MET A 141 -13.82 -0.68 -2.13
N ASP A 142 -12.97 -1.70 -2.02
CA ASP A 142 -11.53 -1.57 -2.26
C ASP A 142 -11.20 -2.01 -3.70
N GLU A 143 -11.18 -1.04 -4.60
CA GLU A 143 -10.98 -1.28 -6.05
C GLU A 143 -9.62 -1.90 -6.38
N GLN A 144 -8.57 -1.50 -5.66
CA GLN A 144 -7.22 -2.01 -5.88
C GLN A 144 -7.16 -3.52 -5.64
N TRP A 145 -7.67 -3.98 -4.51
CA TRP A 145 -7.60 -5.38 -4.14
C TRP A 145 -8.61 -6.25 -4.90
N LYS A 146 -9.74 -5.67 -5.33
CA LYS A 146 -10.62 -6.34 -6.29
C LYS A 146 -9.93 -6.56 -7.62
N TYR A 147 -9.18 -5.58 -8.12
CA TYR A 147 -8.42 -5.72 -9.36
C TYR A 147 -7.30 -6.76 -9.23
N GLU A 148 -6.56 -6.76 -8.12
CA GLU A 148 -5.55 -7.79 -7.82
C GLU A 148 -6.17 -9.19 -7.84
N LEU A 149 -7.34 -9.37 -7.24
CA LEU A 149 -8.08 -10.64 -7.26
C LEU A 149 -8.49 -11.04 -8.69
N ALA A 150 -8.95 -10.09 -9.52
CA ALA A 150 -9.28 -10.35 -10.93
C ALA A 150 -8.05 -10.82 -11.72
N GLN A 151 -6.88 -10.22 -11.47
CA GLN A 151 -5.62 -10.65 -12.10
C GLN A 151 -5.24 -12.08 -11.69
N LEU A 152 -5.39 -12.43 -10.41
CA LEU A 152 -5.13 -13.79 -9.95
C LEU A 152 -6.10 -14.81 -10.57
N TYR A 153 -7.37 -14.46 -10.75
CA TYR A 153 -8.33 -15.32 -11.47
C TYR A 153 -7.91 -15.57 -12.91
N ALA A 154 -7.49 -14.52 -13.63
CA ALA A 154 -6.98 -14.65 -15.00
C ALA A 154 -5.76 -15.56 -15.05
N GLN A 155 -4.78 -15.36 -14.16
CA GLN A 155 -3.56 -16.19 -14.07
C GLN A 155 -3.86 -17.66 -13.73
N ALA A 156 -4.90 -17.91 -12.92
CA ALA A 156 -5.33 -19.27 -12.56
C ALA A 156 -6.23 -19.93 -13.62
N GLY A 157 -6.53 -19.26 -14.74
CA GLY A 157 -7.44 -19.74 -15.76
C GLY A 157 -8.93 -19.71 -15.37
N ARG A 158 -9.26 -19.04 -14.25
CA ARG A 158 -10.65 -18.82 -13.79
C ARG A 158 -11.27 -17.62 -14.52
N ILE A 159 -11.44 -17.75 -15.84
CA ILE A 159 -11.81 -16.63 -16.72
C ILE A 159 -13.17 -16.04 -16.38
N ASP A 160 -14.17 -16.86 -16.07
CA ASP A 160 -15.52 -16.39 -15.71
C ASP A 160 -15.50 -15.54 -14.42
N ASP A 161 -14.70 -15.94 -13.41
CA ASP A 161 -14.54 -15.19 -12.17
C ASP A 161 -13.79 -13.86 -12.42
N CYS A 162 -12.78 -13.88 -13.31
CA CYS A 162 -12.07 -12.67 -13.73
C CYS A 162 -13.02 -11.66 -14.40
N ILE A 163 -13.81 -12.10 -15.40
CA ILE A 163 -14.75 -11.25 -16.11
C ILE A 163 -15.79 -10.67 -15.16
N LYS A 164 -16.37 -11.52 -14.30
CA LYS A 164 -17.35 -11.09 -13.29
C LYS A 164 -16.76 -10.01 -12.37
N THR A 165 -15.54 -10.20 -11.88
CA THR A 165 -14.88 -9.23 -10.98
C THR A 165 -14.55 -7.93 -11.69
N CYS A 166 -14.12 -7.97 -12.97
CA CYS A 166 -13.94 -6.78 -13.79
C CYS A 166 -15.26 -6.01 -13.99
N ASP A 167 -16.35 -6.72 -14.29
CA ASP A 167 -17.68 -6.11 -14.42
C ASP A 167 -18.15 -5.47 -13.12
N GLU A 168 -17.90 -6.10 -11.97
CA GLU A 168 -18.17 -5.51 -10.65
C GLU A 168 -17.36 -4.23 -10.41
N ILE A 169 -16.07 -4.20 -10.74
CA ILE A 169 -15.22 -3.00 -10.63
C ILE A 169 -15.80 -1.87 -11.47
N MET A 170 -16.07 -2.13 -12.75
CA MET A 170 -16.64 -1.13 -13.65
C MET A 170 -18.00 -0.61 -13.18
N LEU A 171 -18.85 -1.47 -12.65
CA LEU A 171 -20.17 -1.11 -12.15
C LEU A 171 -20.10 -0.27 -10.86
N LEU A 172 -19.25 -0.65 -9.89
CA LEU A 172 -19.23 -0.04 -8.57
C LEU A 172 -18.48 1.29 -8.54
N PHE A 173 -17.39 1.41 -9.30
CA PHE A 173 -16.51 2.56 -9.21
C PHE A 173 -16.72 3.60 -10.33
N GLY A 174 -17.31 3.20 -11.43
CA GLY A 174 -17.74 4.10 -12.51
C GLY A 174 -16.59 4.72 -13.32
N VAL A 175 -15.66 5.41 -12.68
CA VAL A 175 -14.49 6.07 -13.29
C VAL A 175 -13.26 5.88 -12.43
N GLY A 176 -12.07 5.84 -13.04
CA GLY A 176 -10.80 5.75 -12.33
C GLY A 176 -9.83 4.76 -12.95
N GLU A 177 -8.61 4.75 -12.44
CA GLU A 177 -7.51 3.93 -12.94
C GLU A 177 -7.85 2.42 -12.95
N TYR A 178 -8.50 1.94 -11.90
CA TYR A 178 -8.84 0.52 -11.79
C TYR A 178 -10.02 0.11 -12.68
N VAL A 179 -10.90 1.05 -13.06
CA VAL A 179 -11.96 0.82 -14.04
C VAL A 179 -11.34 0.58 -15.43
N GLU A 180 -10.37 1.41 -15.84
CA GLU A 180 -9.63 1.23 -17.09
C GLU A 180 -8.83 -0.08 -17.11
N LYS A 181 -8.13 -0.37 -16.02
CA LYS A 181 -7.38 -1.61 -15.86
C LYS A 181 -8.29 -2.85 -15.92
N ALA A 182 -9.46 -2.79 -15.31
CA ALA A 182 -10.44 -3.88 -15.33
C ALA A 182 -11.02 -4.09 -16.73
N ALA A 183 -11.32 -3.00 -17.46
CA ALA A 183 -11.75 -3.07 -18.86
C ALA A 183 -10.71 -3.75 -19.74
N ALA A 184 -9.45 -3.30 -19.68
CA ALA A 184 -8.34 -3.86 -20.44
C ALA A 184 -8.09 -5.35 -20.07
N LEU A 185 -8.17 -5.71 -18.80
CA LEU A 185 -8.04 -7.09 -18.35
C LEU A 185 -9.15 -7.98 -18.93
N LYS A 186 -10.41 -7.51 -18.89
CA LYS A 186 -11.55 -8.23 -19.46
C LYS A 186 -11.36 -8.48 -20.96
N GLU A 187 -10.96 -7.47 -21.73
CA GLU A 187 -10.69 -7.61 -23.18
C GLU A 187 -9.55 -8.59 -23.46
N SER A 188 -8.51 -8.60 -22.62
CA SER A 188 -7.38 -9.53 -22.73
C SER A 188 -7.79 -11.00 -22.56
N THR A 189 -8.92 -11.28 -21.90
CA THR A 189 -9.48 -12.62 -21.78
C THR A 189 -10.28 -13.05 -23.03
N GLY A 190 -10.41 -12.20 -24.04
CA GLY A 190 -11.22 -12.40 -25.24
C GLY A 190 -12.70 -12.04 -25.05
N CYS A 191 -13.08 -11.44 -23.94
CA CYS A 191 -14.45 -10.98 -23.68
C CYS A 191 -14.56 -9.49 -24.00
N PRO A 192 -15.30 -9.09 -25.08
CA PRO A 192 -15.44 -7.70 -25.45
C PRO A 192 -16.24 -6.90 -24.41
N LEU A 193 -15.99 -5.59 -24.37
CA LEU A 193 -16.80 -4.66 -23.58
C LEU A 193 -18.21 -4.54 -24.19
N SER A 194 -19.22 -4.39 -23.36
CA SER A 194 -20.54 -3.95 -23.82
C SER A 194 -20.49 -2.49 -24.27
N SER A 195 -21.43 -2.05 -25.11
CA SER A 195 -21.49 -0.66 -25.56
C SER A 195 -21.51 0.35 -24.40
N LYS A 196 -22.17 0.02 -23.29
CA LYS A 196 -22.22 0.85 -22.09
C LYS A 196 -20.85 0.91 -21.36
N GLN A 197 -20.13 -0.19 -21.31
CA GLN A 197 -18.80 -0.24 -20.70
C GLN A 197 -17.78 0.52 -21.57
N GLN A 198 -17.89 0.42 -22.89
CA GLN A 198 -17.05 1.18 -23.82
C GLN A 198 -17.26 2.69 -23.65
N GLU A 199 -18.51 3.14 -23.61
CA GLU A 199 -18.84 4.55 -23.35
C GLU A 199 -18.29 5.04 -22.00
N GLN A 200 -18.32 4.20 -20.99
CA GLN A 200 -17.78 4.50 -19.67
C GLN A 200 -16.26 4.70 -19.71
N VAL A 201 -15.52 3.84 -20.43
CA VAL A 201 -14.06 3.95 -20.61
C VAL A 201 -13.72 5.20 -21.42
N ASP A 202 -14.45 5.47 -22.51
CA ASP A 202 -14.23 6.63 -23.36
C ASP A 202 -14.44 7.94 -22.61
N ASN A 203 -15.48 8.03 -21.77
CA ASN A 203 -15.75 9.18 -20.90
C ASN A 203 -14.68 9.35 -19.82
N ASN A 204 -14.16 8.26 -19.24
CA ASN A 204 -13.08 8.30 -18.25
C ASN A 204 -11.80 8.90 -18.85
N PHE A 205 -11.46 8.55 -20.06
CA PHE A 205 -10.30 9.09 -20.78
C PHE A 205 -10.40 10.61 -20.95
N VAL A 206 -11.59 11.14 -21.28
CA VAL A 206 -11.82 12.60 -21.43
C VAL A 206 -11.57 13.31 -20.08
N HIS A 207 -12.09 12.78 -18.98
CA HIS A 207 -11.87 13.35 -17.64
C HIS A 207 -10.39 13.34 -17.20
N LEU A 208 -9.63 12.30 -17.55
CA LEU A 208 -8.20 12.23 -17.26
C LEU A 208 -7.40 13.29 -18.05
N VAL A 209 -7.71 13.47 -19.34
CA VAL A 209 -7.06 14.49 -20.18
C VAL A 209 -7.35 15.90 -19.64
N GLU A 210 -8.58 16.19 -19.24
CA GLU A 210 -8.96 17.47 -18.64
C GLU A 210 -8.21 17.73 -17.32
N ARG A 211 -8.07 16.73 -16.45
CA ARG A 211 -7.32 16.86 -15.18
C ARG A 211 -5.83 17.09 -15.40
N VAL A 212 -5.21 16.39 -16.37
CA VAL A 212 -3.79 16.60 -16.72
C VAL A 212 -3.58 17.99 -17.29
N SER A 213 -4.48 18.48 -18.15
CA SER A 213 -4.41 19.84 -18.71
C SER A 213 -4.52 20.92 -17.63
N LEU A 214 -5.43 20.75 -16.65
CA LEU A 214 -5.58 21.68 -15.51
C LEU A 214 -4.33 21.69 -14.62
N LEU A 215 -3.73 20.52 -14.33
CA LEU A 215 -2.51 20.42 -13.53
C LEU A 215 -1.30 21.05 -14.25
N THR A 216 -1.24 20.96 -15.57
CA THR A 216 -0.18 21.59 -16.37
C THR A 216 -0.31 23.10 -16.36
N ILE A 217 -1.53 23.64 -16.40
CA ILE A 217 -1.80 25.09 -16.32
C ILE A 217 -1.46 25.65 -14.92
N ILE A 218 -1.77 24.91 -13.86
CA ILE A 218 -1.48 25.33 -12.48
C ILE A 218 0.02 25.33 -12.18
N ASN A 219 0.81 24.44 -12.81
CA ASN A 219 2.26 24.38 -12.62
C ASN A 219 3.08 25.35 -13.49
N LEU A 220 2.43 26.05 -14.41
CA LEU A 220 3.06 27.06 -15.31
C LEU A 220 2.72 28.51 -14.93
N GLY A 221 1.96 28.76 -13.90
CA GLY A 221 1.65 30.06 -13.30
C GLY A 221 2.27 30.26 -11.94
#